data_f03b1aae589358730f54d05d81f19b1e
#
_entry.id   f03b1aae589358730f54d05d81f19b1e
#
_cell.length_a   1.000
_cell.length_b   1.000
_cell.length_c   1.000
_cell.angle_alpha   90.00
_cell.angle_beta   90.00
_cell.angle_gamma   90.00
#
_symmetry.space_group_name_H-M   'P 1'
#
loop_
_entity.id
_entity.type
_entity.pdbx_description
1 polymer ?
#
loop_
_entity_poly.entity_id
_entity_poly.type
_entity_poly.pdbx_seq_one_letter_code
_entity_poly.pdbx_strand_id
1 'polypeptide(L)'
;MLAAVRAPHPGQIMAAAGAAAALCLASAGCASFDRAFGKREAVVQFQPNTPAAEMLRVRAACSHLAAAKPEPIPPHVLKVDLPDDIRYEVSQASDAQIAELTQCLDRFPSVVGIELSSPSGD
;
A
#
# COMPACT_ATOMS: atom_id res chain seq x y z
N MET A 1 -18.00 61.23 -25.43
CA MET A 1 -18.14 59.79 -25.65
C MET A 1 -18.01 59.08 -24.30
N LEU A 2 -19.15 58.62 -23.81
CA LEU A 2 -19.21 57.88 -22.53
C LEU A 2 -19.20 56.37 -22.87
N ALA A 3 -18.13 55.67 -22.54
CA ALA A 3 -18.08 54.23 -22.62
C ALA A 3 -18.88 53.62 -21.46
N ALA A 4 -20.00 52.98 -21.80
CA ALA A 4 -20.77 52.24 -20.82
C ALA A 4 -19.98 50.98 -20.36
N VAL A 5 -19.47 51.02 -19.16
CA VAL A 5 -18.92 49.85 -18.49
C VAL A 5 -20.09 48.93 -18.11
N ARG A 6 -20.24 47.85 -18.85
CA ARG A 6 -21.23 46.81 -18.57
C ARG A 6 -20.81 46.05 -17.36
N ALA A 7 -21.50 46.20 -16.25
CA ALA A 7 -21.30 45.41 -15.06
C ALA A 7 -21.56 43.91 -15.32
N PRO A 8 -20.75 42.97 -14.86
CA PRO A 8 -21.03 41.57 -15.02
C PRO A 8 -22.26 41.15 -14.20
N HIS A 9 -23.13 40.39 -14.80
CA HIS A 9 -24.37 39.90 -14.17
C HIS A 9 -24.00 38.97 -12.97
N PRO A 10 -24.65 39.12 -11.81
CA PRO A 10 -24.36 38.30 -10.62
C PRO A 10 -24.76 36.82 -10.73
N GLY A 11 -25.37 36.42 -11.86
CA GLY A 11 -25.83 35.04 -12.03
C GLY A 11 -24.80 34.02 -12.50
N GLN A 12 -23.60 34.47 -12.91
CA GLN A 12 -22.59 33.54 -13.46
C GLN A 12 -21.59 32.98 -12.41
N ILE A 13 -21.58 33.50 -11.19
CA ILE A 13 -20.64 33.09 -10.17
C ILE A 13 -21.09 31.81 -9.43
N MET A 14 -22.38 31.49 -9.43
CA MET A 14 -22.89 30.29 -8.73
C MET A 14 -22.66 28.96 -9.46
N ALA A 15 -22.44 28.97 -10.78
CA ALA A 15 -22.22 27.73 -11.52
C ALA A 15 -20.83 27.10 -11.34
N ALA A 16 -19.84 27.94 -11.03
CA ALA A 16 -18.45 27.45 -10.83
C ALA A 16 -18.23 26.76 -9.49
N ALA A 17 -18.95 27.18 -8.46
CA ALA A 17 -18.82 26.58 -7.12
C ALA A 17 -19.42 25.17 -7.03
N GLY A 18 -20.49 24.91 -7.79
CA GLY A 18 -21.11 23.59 -7.80
C GLY A 18 -20.29 22.52 -8.52
N ALA A 19 -19.60 22.89 -9.60
CA ALA A 19 -18.75 21.96 -10.35
C ALA A 19 -17.48 21.57 -9.58
N ALA A 20 -16.87 22.52 -8.85
CA ALA A 20 -15.69 22.25 -8.03
C ALA A 20 -16.01 21.33 -6.83
N ALA A 21 -17.16 21.52 -6.19
CA ALA A 21 -17.60 20.66 -5.08
C ALA A 21 -17.91 19.23 -5.56
N ALA A 22 -18.51 19.06 -6.75
CA ALA A 22 -18.80 17.75 -7.31
C ALA A 22 -17.52 16.98 -7.67
N LEU A 23 -16.49 17.65 -8.19
CA LEU A 23 -15.19 17.05 -8.50
C LEU A 23 -14.43 16.60 -7.25
N CYS A 24 -14.50 17.36 -6.16
CA CYS A 24 -13.90 16.97 -4.89
C CYS A 24 -14.55 15.73 -4.25
N LEU A 25 -15.88 15.61 -4.38
CA LEU A 25 -16.60 14.44 -3.88
C LEU A 25 -16.29 13.17 -4.68
N ALA A 26 -16.14 13.29 -6.00
CA ALA A 26 -15.78 12.17 -6.86
C ALA A 26 -14.34 11.65 -6.59
N SER A 27 -13.38 12.56 -6.36
CA SER A 27 -12.00 12.17 -6.04
C SER A 27 -11.87 11.51 -4.67
N ALA A 28 -12.63 11.96 -3.67
CA ALA A 28 -12.67 11.32 -2.36
C ALA A 28 -13.28 9.91 -2.41
N GLY A 29 -14.28 9.67 -3.23
CA GLY A 29 -14.91 8.37 -3.44
C GLY A 29 -13.96 7.36 -4.08
N CYS A 30 -13.18 7.75 -5.08
CA CYS A 30 -12.18 6.90 -5.75
C CYS A 30 -11.05 6.49 -4.79
N ALA A 31 -10.52 7.41 -3.98
CA ALA A 31 -9.47 7.10 -3.00
C ALA A 31 -9.93 6.10 -1.92
N SER A 32 -11.20 6.16 -1.50
CA SER A 32 -11.77 5.20 -0.54
C SER A 32 -11.95 3.83 -1.16
N PHE A 33 -12.32 3.76 -2.43
CA PHE A 33 -12.48 2.53 -3.19
C PHE A 33 -11.13 1.82 -3.39
N ASP A 34 -10.08 2.55 -3.79
CA ASP A 34 -8.74 2.02 -3.95
C ASP A 34 -8.19 1.44 -2.64
N ARG A 35 -8.48 2.06 -1.49
CA ARG A 35 -8.09 1.52 -0.18
C ARG A 35 -8.77 0.20 0.16
N ALA A 36 -10.01 0.02 -0.24
CA ALA A 36 -10.77 -1.18 0.04
C ALA A 36 -10.33 -2.38 -0.80
N PHE A 37 -9.89 -2.13 -2.03
CA PHE A 37 -9.56 -3.16 -3.03
C PHE A 37 -8.08 -3.21 -3.42
N GLY A 38 -7.28 -2.21 -3.05
CA GLY A 38 -5.89 -2.05 -3.46
C GLY A 38 -4.87 -2.59 -2.44
N LYS A 39 -5.19 -3.62 -1.69
CA LYS A 39 -4.23 -4.22 -0.77
C LYS A 39 -3.08 -4.86 -1.55
N ARG A 40 -1.86 -4.34 -1.34
CA ARG A 40 -0.64 -4.93 -1.90
C ARG A 40 0.14 -5.61 -0.80
N GLU A 41 0.64 -6.77 -1.11
CA GLU A 41 1.44 -7.58 -0.20
C GLU A 41 2.80 -7.86 -0.81
N ALA A 42 3.84 -7.82 0.00
CA ALA A 42 5.15 -8.35 -0.31
C ALA A 42 5.29 -9.71 0.37
N VAL A 43 5.35 -10.75 -0.42
CA VAL A 43 5.51 -12.12 0.05
C VAL A 43 6.99 -12.47 0.02
N VAL A 44 7.56 -12.80 1.18
CA VAL A 44 8.97 -13.19 1.30
C VAL A 44 9.12 -14.65 0.95
N GLN A 45 9.94 -14.95 -0.05
CA GLN A 45 10.26 -16.31 -0.44
C GLN A 45 11.55 -16.76 0.24
N PHE A 46 11.49 -17.90 0.92
CA PHE A 46 12.61 -18.50 1.60
C PHE A 46 13.20 -19.68 0.85
N GLN A 47 14.46 -19.98 1.12
CA GLN A 47 15.08 -21.22 0.68
C GLN A 47 14.30 -22.43 1.20
N PRO A 48 14.23 -23.54 0.43
CA PRO A 48 13.62 -24.77 0.91
C PRO A 48 14.20 -25.21 2.25
N ASN A 49 13.36 -25.72 3.14
CA ASN A 49 13.72 -26.21 4.47
C ASN A 49 14.23 -25.12 5.43
N THR A 50 13.92 -23.85 5.20
CA THR A 50 14.22 -22.78 6.16
C THR A 50 13.43 -23.02 7.45
N PRO A 51 14.09 -23.08 8.62
CA PRO A 51 13.39 -23.29 9.88
C PRO A 51 12.42 -22.15 10.21
N ALA A 52 11.32 -22.48 10.86
CA ALA A 52 10.32 -21.52 11.31
C ALA A 52 10.92 -20.40 12.19
N ALA A 53 11.84 -20.75 13.07
CA ALA A 53 12.54 -19.78 13.93
C ALA A 53 13.35 -18.76 13.11
N GLU A 54 13.96 -19.18 12.02
CA GLU A 54 14.67 -18.28 11.09
C GLU A 54 13.73 -17.34 10.36
N MET A 55 12.60 -17.86 9.86
CA MET A 55 11.58 -17.03 9.21
C MET A 55 11.05 -15.93 10.14
N LEU A 56 10.76 -16.28 11.40
CA LEU A 56 10.33 -15.33 12.42
C LEU A 56 11.40 -14.29 12.75
N ARG A 57 12.66 -14.71 12.79
CA ARG A 57 13.80 -13.81 13.01
C ARG A 57 13.92 -12.78 11.88
N VAL A 58 13.83 -13.22 10.64
CA VAL A 58 13.86 -12.34 9.47
C VAL A 58 12.68 -11.37 9.49
N ARG A 59 11.49 -11.86 9.77
CA ARG A 59 10.29 -11.04 9.91
C ARG A 59 10.47 -9.92 10.93
N ALA A 60 10.98 -10.26 12.11
CA ALA A 60 11.19 -9.28 13.17
C ALA A 60 12.28 -8.25 12.81
N ALA A 61 13.36 -8.69 12.16
CA ALA A 61 14.47 -7.81 11.78
C ALA A 61 14.05 -6.73 10.76
N CYS A 62 13.09 -7.02 9.88
CA CYS A 62 12.62 -6.09 8.85
C CYS A 62 11.24 -5.49 9.15
N SER A 63 10.77 -5.57 10.39
CA SER A 63 9.45 -5.06 10.81
C SER A 63 9.42 -3.57 11.17
N HIS A 64 10.57 -2.90 11.24
CA HIS A 64 10.71 -1.50 11.64
C HIS A 64 10.53 -0.50 10.49
N LEU A 65 10.35 -0.96 9.27
CA LEU A 65 10.25 -0.11 8.08
C LEU A 65 8.87 0.58 8.02
N ALA A 66 8.86 1.87 7.70
CA ALA A 66 7.70 2.73 7.88
C ALA A 66 6.44 2.32 7.10
N ALA A 67 6.56 1.84 5.88
CA ALA A 67 5.42 1.50 5.04
C ALA A 67 5.29 -0.01 4.74
N ALA A 68 6.08 -0.84 5.42
CA ALA A 68 6.06 -2.29 5.29
C ALA A 68 5.73 -2.91 6.65
N LYS A 69 4.47 -3.21 6.88
CA LYS A 69 4.00 -3.80 8.13
C LYS A 69 3.90 -5.31 7.99
N PRO A 70 4.55 -6.07 8.88
CA PRO A 70 4.41 -7.52 8.87
C PRO A 70 2.95 -7.89 9.17
N GLU A 71 2.39 -8.79 8.37
CA GLU A 71 1.06 -9.30 8.62
C GLU A 71 1.03 -10.21 9.86
N PRO A 72 -0.06 -10.17 10.64
CA PRO A 72 -0.22 -11.04 11.78
C PRO A 72 -0.19 -12.52 11.39
N ILE A 73 0.51 -13.33 12.16
CA ILE A 73 0.52 -14.79 11.98
C ILE A 73 -0.60 -15.36 12.87
N PRO A 74 -1.58 -16.09 12.30
CA PRO A 74 -2.64 -16.68 13.09
C PRO A 74 -2.10 -17.64 14.17
N PRO A 75 -2.60 -17.59 15.41
CA PRO A 75 -2.04 -18.38 16.52
C PRO A 75 -2.06 -19.89 16.31
N HIS A 76 -3.02 -20.40 15.54
CA HIS A 76 -3.12 -21.83 15.24
C HIS A 76 -2.02 -22.33 14.30
N VAL A 77 -1.49 -21.47 13.45
CA VAL A 77 -0.42 -21.78 12.50
C VAL A 77 0.92 -21.98 13.22
N LEU A 78 1.14 -21.28 14.32
CA LEU A 78 2.37 -21.40 15.12
C LEU A 78 2.54 -22.77 15.80
N LYS A 79 1.50 -23.58 15.84
CA LYS A 79 1.50 -24.90 16.53
C LYS A 79 1.75 -26.09 15.60
N VAL A 80 1.51 -25.93 14.31
CA VAL A 80 1.51 -27.06 13.38
C VAL A 80 2.53 -26.89 12.26
N ASP A 81 2.45 -25.82 11.52
CA ASP A 81 3.42 -25.44 10.49
C ASP A 81 3.31 -23.93 10.28
N LEU A 82 4.44 -23.22 10.28
CA LEU A 82 4.44 -21.87 9.77
C LEU A 82 4.10 -21.91 8.28
N PRO A 83 3.31 -20.97 7.79
CA PRO A 83 3.15 -20.84 6.35
C PRO A 83 4.53 -20.67 5.73
N ASP A 84 4.73 -21.27 4.57
CA ASP A 84 5.99 -21.21 3.82
C ASP A 84 6.40 -19.78 3.44
N ASP A 85 5.58 -18.80 3.78
CA ASP A 85 5.76 -17.39 3.44
C ASP A 85 5.52 -16.46 4.63
N ILE A 86 6.32 -15.42 4.70
CA ILE A 86 6.11 -14.25 5.54
C ILE A 86 5.63 -13.12 4.64
N ARG A 87 4.61 -12.38 5.08
CA ARG A 87 3.98 -11.31 4.31
C ARG A 87 4.09 -9.97 5.00
N TYR A 88 4.29 -8.94 4.19
CA TYR A 88 4.24 -7.55 4.60
C TYR A 88 3.14 -6.82 3.82
N GLU A 89 2.33 -6.07 4.53
CA GLU A 89 1.36 -5.16 3.91
C GLU A 89 2.11 -3.91 3.42
N VAL A 90 2.09 -3.65 2.12
CA VAL A 90 2.85 -2.59 1.46
C VAL A 90 1.98 -1.70 0.56
N SER A 91 0.68 -1.63 0.82
CA SER A 91 -0.28 -0.86 0.01
C SER A 91 0.06 0.63 -0.07
N GLN A 92 0.67 1.18 0.98
CA GLN A 92 1.07 2.59 1.06
C GLN A 92 2.57 2.81 0.80
N ALA A 93 3.31 1.76 0.45
CA ALA A 93 4.74 1.85 0.21
C ALA A 93 5.03 2.43 -1.18
N SER A 94 5.96 3.37 -1.24
CA SER A 94 6.59 3.82 -2.48
C SER A 94 7.58 2.76 -2.99
N ASP A 95 7.98 2.87 -4.25
CA ASP A 95 9.01 1.99 -4.82
C ASP A 95 10.32 2.06 -4.03
N ALA A 96 10.69 3.24 -3.53
CA ALA A 96 11.87 3.42 -2.66
C ALA A 96 11.73 2.67 -1.34
N GLN A 97 10.55 2.67 -0.74
CA GLN A 97 10.28 1.95 0.52
C GLN A 97 10.24 0.43 0.30
N ILE A 98 9.75 -0.04 -0.83
CA ILE A 98 9.83 -1.44 -1.23
C ILE A 98 11.29 -1.86 -1.44
N ALA A 99 12.10 -1.00 -2.04
CA ALA A 99 13.54 -1.24 -2.19
C ALA A 99 14.25 -1.32 -0.83
N GLU A 100 13.88 -0.50 0.15
CA GLU A 100 14.40 -0.60 1.52
C GLU A 100 14.05 -1.93 2.18
N LEU A 101 12.81 -2.40 2.02
CA LEU A 101 12.40 -3.72 2.50
C LEU A 101 13.24 -4.82 1.85
N THR A 102 13.41 -4.76 0.54
CA THR A 102 14.24 -5.72 -0.21
C THR A 102 15.68 -5.73 0.30
N GLN A 103 16.29 -4.56 0.50
CA GLN A 103 17.64 -4.44 1.04
C GLN A 103 17.78 -5.02 2.45
N CYS A 104 16.78 -4.83 3.30
CA CYS A 104 16.76 -5.43 4.62
C CYS A 104 16.71 -6.96 4.53
N LEU A 105 15.84 -7.50 3.70
CA LEU A 105 15.65 -8.94 3.51
C LEU A 105 16.86 -9.61 2.85
N ASP A 106 17.52 -8.94 1.91
CA ASP A 106 18.69 -9.46 1.20
C ASP A 106 19.92 -9.70 2.12
N ARG A 107 19.91 -9.17 3.32
CA ARG A 107 20.94 -9.46 4.33
C ARG A 107 20.88 -10.89 4.86
N PHE A 108 19.79 -11.58 4.65
CA PHE A 108 19.55 -12.93 5.15
C PHE A 108 19.73 -13.95 4.03
N PRO A 109 20.72 -14.88 4.13
CA PRO A 109 20.94 -15.90 3.11
C PRO A 109 19.76 -16.85 2.91
N SER A 110 18.89 -16.98 3.91
CA SER A 110 17.67 -17.79 3.83
C SER A 110 16.60 -17.20 2.92
N VAL A 111 16.69 -15.91 2.60
CA VAL A 111 15.73 -15.23 1.71
C VAL A 111 16.16 -15.35 0.27
N VAL A 112 15.26 -15.85 -0.58
CA VAL A 112 15.44 -15.91 -2.04
C VAL A 112 15.08 -14.58 -2.69
N GLY A 113 14.00 -13.93 -2.20
CA GLY A 113 13.50 -12.69 -2.74
C GLY A 113 12.13 -12.35 -2.20
N ILE A 114 11.51 -11.36 -2.81
CA ILE A 114 10.12 -10.98 -2.54
C ILE A 114 9.30 -11.04 -3.81
N GLU A 115 8.05 -11.40 -3.66
CA GLU A 115 7.04 -11.32 -4.70
C GLU A 115 5.99 -10.30 -4.28
N LEU A 116 5.68 -9.36 -5.17
CA LEU A 116 4.62 -8.37 -4.95
C LEU A 116 3.32 -8.93 -5.52
N SER A 117 2.34 -9.14 -4.66
CA SER A 117 1.00 -9.55 -5.07
C SER A 117 0.00 -8.41 -4.88
N SER A 118 -0.89 -8.28 -5.85
CA SER A 118 -2.04 -7.38 -5.78
C SER A 118 -3.30 -8.19 -6.00
N PRO A 119 -4.34 -8.02 -5.19
CA PRO A 119 -5.57 -8.81 -5.32
C PRO A 119 -6.36 -8.55 -6.61
N SER A 120 -5.96 -7.59 -7.41
CA SER A 120 -6.60 -7.21 -8.68
C SER A 120 -5.85 -7.72 -9.92
N GLY A 121 -5.03 -8.73 -9.78
CA GLY A 121 -4.19 -9.24 -10.86
C GLY A 121 -4.66 -10.57 -11.44
N ASP A 122 -5.94 -10.65 -11.89
CA ASP A 122 -6.42 -11.70 -12.81
C ASP A 122 -7.66 -11.21 -13.53
#